data_77bfa22a9fa9750f2ecac2cadc9996b4
#
_entry.id   77bfa22a9fa9750f2ecac2cadc9996b4
#
_cell.length_a   1.000
_cell.length_b   1.000
_cell.length_c   1.000
_cell.angle_alpha   90.00
_cell.angle_beta   90.00
_cell.angle_gamma   90.00
#
_symmetry.space_group_name_H-M   'P 1'
#
loop_
_entity.id
_entity.type
_entity.pdbx_description
1 polymer ?
#
loop_
_entity_poly.entity_id
_entity_poly.type
_entity_poly.pdbx_seq_one_letter_code
_entity_poly.pdbx_strand_id
1 'polypeptide(L)'
;MKAGTACVALALCACHEAPSRRASGASNLVLITVDTLRADHVGTYGYARARTPALDALAARGTTFERAYAAAPITLASHATLLSGRYPPGHGARDNGMRASESVATLATVLGASGFRTAAFVAAFPLDHQFGLARGFDVYGDRLPRMPNGQPSNERPAAEVINDAIAWLHTINNQQSTISNLHFFLWVHLFEPHAPYGDPASGRSVIDRYDDEIATADREIARLLDALAEVRDRTLVVAAGDHGEAFGEHGEYAHSIFVYDTTLRVPLIMSGPGIHEGARVQAPVTLADVAPTAAHAVGAAMADVDGIDLAPALGGGALPARELYAESFAPLVEFGWAPLRALRTDTWKLVAAPKPELFDIERDPREERNRAGDERSAVQNLTDRVNRYSAADLPTPSSLDRETALRLRALGYASGSAIANQPSIANHQSPITNRPDPKDRREVAARIAQVTSGELTGPALLSALEGIVRDDPRNGQARLRLAYARLQAGDCARAEPEFHAAAATGLPSADIYLGLATCFGRRNDLAAAERALDEARRLEPDNPTVVANIGILRSAKGDQPGAIAALRSALAADPALNEARFNLALAYARSGRRSEAAATARELLARLPVNALQRTEVERLLRAVQ
;
A
#
# COMPACT_ATOMS: atom_id res chain seq x y z
N MET A 1 5.18 -17.45 88.50
CA MET A 1 4.63 -16.47 87.59
C MET A 1 5.64 -16.22 86.48
N LYS A 2 5.54 -16.86 85.34
CA LYS A 2 6.27 -16.55 84.09
C LYS A 2 5.31 -16.75 82.95
N ALA A 3 4.94 -15.68 82.28
CA ALA A 3 4.10 -15.66 81.12
C ALA A 3 4.90 -16.12 79.89
N GLY A 4 4.42 -17.13 79.20
CA GLY A 4 4.98 -17.58 77.93
C GLY A 4 4.20 -16.98 76.76
N THR A 5 4.86 -16.19 75.96
CA THR A 5 4.31 -15.60 74.72
C THR A 5 4.47 -16.62 73.60
N ALA A 6 3.36 -17.11 73.03
CA ALA A 6 3.34 -17.95 71.83
C ALA A 6 3.32 -17.07 70.61
N CYS A 7 4.38 -17.14 69.76
CA CYS A 7 4.39 -16.59 68.41
C CYS A 7 3.71 -17.55 67.44
N VAL A 8 2.59 -17.11 66.86
CA VAL A 8 1.94 -17.77 65.72
C VAL A 8 2.57 -17.25 64.45
N ALA A 9 3.32 -18.12 63.75
CA ALA A 9 3.84 -17.83 62.44
C ALA A 9 2.76 -18.10 61.36
N LEU A 10 2.21 -17.06 60.75
CA LEU A 10 1.37 -17.18 59.55
C LEU A 10 2.28 -17.54 58.36
N ALA A 11 2.18 -18.74 57.85
CA ALA A 11 2.75 -19.12 56.55
C ALA A 11 1.83 -18.60 55.45
N LEU A 12 2.26 -17.54 54.73
CA LEU A 12 1.68 -17.12 53.47
C LEU A 12 2.07 -18.12 52.37
N CYS A 13 1.15 -19.05 52.06
CA CYS A 13 1.23 -19.81 50.82
C CYS A 13 1.01 -18.86 49.63
N ALA A 14 2.08 -18.42 48.98
CA ALA A 14 2.01 -17.84 47.65
C ALA A 14 1.62 -18.94 46.67
N CYS A 15 0.36 -19.01 46.28
CA CYS A 15 -0.05 -19.79 45.13
C CYS A 15 0.62 -19.16 43.89
N HIS A 16 1.72 -19.75 43.46
CA HIS A 16 2.19 -19.59 42.09
C HIS A 16 1.17 -20.30 41.21
N GLU A 17 0.33 -19.51 40.51
CA GLU A 17 -0.41 -20.05 39.38
C GLU A 17 0.61 -20.59 38.37
N ALA A 18 0.57 -21.88 38.15
CA ALA A 18 1.32 -22.54 37.10
C ALA A 18 0.87 -21.91 35.75
N PRO A 19 1.79 -21.62 34.81
CA PRO A 19 1.41 -21.08 33.51
C PRO A 19 0.41 -22.05 32.87
N SER A 20 -0.74 -21.49 32.46
CA SER A 20 -1.82 -22.22 31.81
C SER A 20 -1.26 -23.05 30.64
N ARG A 21 -1.69 -24.30 30.56
CA ARG A 21 -1.37 -25.23 29.48
C ARG A 21 -1.47 -24.53 28.12
N ARG A 22 -0.45 -24.71 27.28
CA ARG A 22 -0.41 -24.30 25.88
C ARG A 22 -1.75 -24.63 25.21
N ALA A 23 -2.47 -23.61 24.78
CA ALA A 23 -3.86 -23.73 24.30
C ALA A 23 -3.96 -24.34 22.90
N SER A 24 -2.89 -24.33 22.08
CA SER A 24 -2.86 -25.03 20.79
C SER A 24 -1.51 -25.70 20.59
N GLY A 25 -1.51 -26.87 19.92
CA GLY A 25 -0.29 -27.57 19.58
C GLY A 25 0.48 -27.01 18.39
N ALA A 26 0.18 -25.78 17.95
CA ALA A 26 0.84 -25.17 16.80
C ALA A 26 2.29 -24.79 17.14
N SER A 27 3.20 -25.20 16.27
CA SER A 27 4.64 -24.91 16.38
C SER A 27 5.11 -23.95 15.29
N ASN A 28 4.33 -23.81 14.21
CA ASN A 28 4.61 -22.98 13.08
C ASN A 28 3.44 -22.04 12.80
N LEU A 29 3.74 -20.91 12.19
CA LEU A 29 2.75 -19.91 11.75
C LEU A 29 2.97 -19.58 10.28
N VAL A 30 1.91 -19.62 9.50
CA VAL A 30 1.85 -19.08 8.14
C VAL A 30 0.75 -18.04 8.09
N LEU A 31 1.11 -16.83 7.69
CA LEU A 31 0.20 -15.73 7.44
C LEU A 31 0.14 -15.47 5.93
N ILE A 32 -1.04 -15.53 5.36
CA ILE A 32 -1.32 -15.24 3.94
C ILE A 32 -2.19 -14.00 3.90
N THR A 33 -1.71 -12.93 3.28
CA THR A 33 -2.50 -11.73 3.02
C THR A 33 -2.68 -11.53 1.53
N VAL A 34 -3.88 -11.14 1.12
CA VAL A 34 -4.27 -10.92 -0.28
C VAL A 34 -4.78 -9.49 -0.39
N ASP A 35 -4.13 -8.69 -1.24
CA ASP A 35 -4.43 -7.27 -1.43
C ASP A 35 -5.84 -7.09 -2.00
N THR A 36 -6.56 -6.08 -1.53
CA THR A 36 -7.91 -5.70 -1.98
C THR A 36 -8.96 -6.81 -2.01
N LEU A 37 -8.76 -7.93 -1.29
CA LEU A 37 -9.67 -9.08 -1.35
C LEU A 37 -10.96 -8.83 -0.57
N ARG A 38 -12.08 -8.75 -1.29
CA ARG A 38 -13.42 -8.64 -0.71
C ARG A 38 -13.92 -9.99 -0.20
N ALA A 39 -14.52 -9.99 0.99
CA ALA A 39 -15.14 -11.19 1.55
C ALA A 39 -16.28 -11.72 0.66
N ASP A 40 -17.11 -10.83 0.10
CA ASP A 40 -18.25 -11.19 -0.74
C ASP A 40 -17.88 -11.65 -2.18
N HIS A 41 -16.58 -11.80 -2.47
CA HIS A 41 -16.04 -12.43 -3.70
C HIS A 41 -15.38 -13.80 -3.45
N VAL A 42 -15.45 -14.33 -2.22
CA VAL A 42 -14.90 -15.64 -1.83
C VAL A 42 -16.01 -16.66 -1.62
N GLY A 43 -15.82 -17.91 -2.07
CA GLY A 43 -16.84 -18.97 -2.06
C GLY A 43 -17.38 -19.28 -0.67
N THR A 44 -16.50 -19.43 0.33
CA THR A 44 -16.91 -19.69 1.71
C THR A 44 -17.79 -18.58 2.31
N TYR A 45 -17.78 -17.35 1.75
CA TYR A 45 -18.66 -16.25 2.15
C TYR A 45 -19.94 -16.15 1.29
N GLY A 46 -20.21 -17.13 0.42
CA GLY A 46 -21.45 -17.25 -0.33
C GLY A 46 -21.44 -16.67 -1.75
N TYR A 47 -20.30 -16.31 -2.30
CA TYR A 47 -20.22 -15.85 -3.69
C TYR A 47 -20.32 -16.99 -4.67
N ALA A 48 -21.45 -17.11 -5.36
CA ALA A 48 -21.75 -18.24 -6.24
C ALA A 48 -20.84 -18.34 -7.49
N ARG A 49 -20.18 -17.24 -7.87
CA ARG A 49 -19.25 -17.18 -9.01
C ARG A 49 -17.79 -17.37 -8.60
N ALA A 50 -17.51 -17.52 -7.29
CA ALA A 50 -16.17 -17.63 -6.78
C ALA A 50 -15.41 -18.82 -7.39
N ARG A 51 -14.11 -18.62 -7.58
CA ARG A 51 -13.17 -19.66 -7.98
C ARG A 51 -12.01 -19.69 -6.96
N THR A 52 -12.38 -20.00 -5.69
CA THR A 52 -11.50 -19.96 -4.53
C THR A 52 -11.40 -21.30 -3.80
N PRO A 53 -11.17 -22.44 -4.52
CA PRO A 53 -11.18 -23.76 -3.91
C PRO A 53 -10.12 -23.94 -2.80
N ALA A 54 -8.99 -23.24 -2.84
CA ALA A 54 -7.96 -23.33 -1.80
C ALA A 54 -8.40 -22.63 -0.51
N LEU A 55 -8.94 -21.41 -0.60
CA LEU A 55 -9.50 -20.69 0.54
C LEU A 55 -10.73 -21.42 1.10
N ASP A 56 -11.59 -21.97 0.25
CA ASP A 56 -12.78 -22.73 0.67
C ASP A 56 -12.39 -24.02 1.39
N ALA A 57 -11.35 -24.72 0.91
CA ALA A 57 -10.81 -25.91 1.59
C ALA A 57 -10.11 -25.56 2.92
N LEU A 58 -9.44 -24.41 3.02
CA LEU A 58 -8.87 -23.91 4.27
C LEU A 58 -9.98 -23.60 5.29
N ALA A 59 -11.06 -22.95 4.84
CA ALA A 59 -12.23 -22.63 5.66
C ALA A 59 -12.94 -23.91 6.17
N ALA A 60 -13.08 -24.91 5.32
CA ALA A 60 -13.69 -26.18 5.71
C ALA A 60 -12.91 -26.91 6.82
N ARG A 61 -11.60 -26.71 6.91
CA ARG A 61 -10.71 -27.28 7.95
C ARG A 61 -10.40 -26.32 9.09
N GLY A 62 -11.06 -25.17 9.14
CA GLY A 62 -10.76 -24.12 10.10
C GLY A 62 -12.00 -23.35 10.54
N THR A 63 -11.79 -22.18 11.08
CA THR A 63 -12.81 -21.24 11.50
C THR A 63 -12.84 -20.05 10.54
N THR A 64 -14.03 -19.72 10.04
CA THR A 64 -14.29 -18.53 9.22
C THR A 64 -14.92 -17.43 10.07
N PHE A 65 -14.36 -16.22 10.01
CA PHE A 65 -14.91 -15.04 10.66
C PHE A 65 -15.80 -14.28 9.66
N GLU A 66 -17.11 -14.31 9.87
CA GLU A 66 -18.10 -13.74 8.93
C GLU A 66 -18.01 -12.22 8.80
N ARG A 67 -17.57 -11.56 9.86
CA ARG A 67 -17.53 -10.11 9.99
C ARG A 67 -16.15 -9.66 10.48
N ALA A 68 -15.14 -9.83 9.62
CA ALA A 68 -13.79 -9.32 9.86
C ALA A 68 -13.59 -7.99 9.12
N TYR A 69 -12.91 -7.03 9.77
CA TYR A 69 -12.76 -5.68 9.26
C TYR A 69 -11.30 -5.22 9.33
N ALA A 70 -10.85 -4.60 8.24
CA ALA A 70 -9.61 -3.82 8.22
C ALA A 70 -9.77 -2.54 9.07
N ALA A 71 -8.66 -2.05 9.63
CA ALA A 71 -8.63 -0.78 10.35
C ALA A 71 -8.33 0.42 9.44
N ALA A 72 -7.94 0.18 8.21
CA ALA A 72 -7.75 1.18 7.17
C ALA A 72 -7.93 0.54 5.79
N PRO A 73 -8.52 1.24 4.81
CA PRO A 73 -8.70 0.72 3.46
C PRO A 73 -7.45 0.97 2.59
N ILE A 74 -6.25 0.64 3.11
CA ILE A 74 -4.98 0.91 2.42
C ILE A 74 -3.88 -0.04 2.93
N THR A 75 -3.05 -0.52 2.02
CA THR A 75 -2.12 -1.64 2.18
C THR A 75 -1.20 -1.52 3.40
N LEU A 76 -0.40 -0.45 3.50
CA LEU A 76 0.60 -0.32 4.57
C LEU A 76 -0.05 -0.21 5.96
N ALA A 77 -1.08 0.63 6.11
CA ALA A 77 -1.74 0.85 7.39
C ALA A 77 -2.47 -0.40 7.88
N SER A 78 -3.11 -1.13 6.97
CA SER A 78 -3.77 -2.39 7.29
C SER A 78 -2.79 -3.48 7.72
N HIS A 79 -1.68 -3.67 6.98
CA HIS A 79 -0.65 -4.65 7.35
C HIS A 79 0.08 -4.28 8.64
N ALA A 80 0.34 -2.98 8.88
CA ALA A 80 0.90 -2.53 10.15
C ALA A 80 -0.04 -2.86 11.33
N THR A 81 -1.36 -2.70 11.13
CA THR A 81 -2.37 -3.11 12.11
C THR A 81 -2.33 -4.62 12.32
N LEU A 82 -2.37 -5.41 11.24
CA LEU A 82 -2.40 -6.87 11.28
C LEU A 82 -1.16 -7.46 11.97
N LEU A 83 0.03 -6.91 11.69
CA LEU A 83 1.28 -7.42 12.26
C LEU A 83 1.57 -6.90 13.68
N SER A 84 1.07 -5.74 14.08
CA SER A 84 1.32 -5.16 15.40
C SER A 84 0.20 -5.40 16.41
N GLY A 85 -1.01 -5.71 15.96
CA GLY A 85 -2.20 -5.76 16.81
C GLY A 85 -2.67 -4.37 17.27
N ARG A 86 -2.14 -3.28 16.68
CA ARG A 86 -2.50 -1.90 17.03
C ARG A 86 -3.25 -1.22 15.90
N TYR A 87 -4.12 -0.27 16.25
CA TYR A 87 -4.76 0.60 15.25
C TYR A 87 -3.78 1.64 14.68
N PRO A 88 -4.08 2.25 13.53
CA PRO A 88 -3.19 3.20 12.85
C PRO A 88 -2.67 4.35 13.73
N PRO A 89 -3.43 4.95 14.65
CA PRO A 89 -2.87 5.92 15.60
C PRO A 89 -1.77 5.34 16.50
N GLY A 90 -1.83 4.06 16.82
CA GLY A 90 -0.88 3.37 17.69
C GLY A 90 0.43 2.99 17.00
N HIS A 91 0.39 2.59 15.72
CA HIS A 91 1.60 2.19 14.98
C HIS A 91 2.14 3.27 14.04
N GLY A 92 1.43 4.37 13.81
CA GLY A 92 1.89 5.55 13.09
C GLY A 92 1.86 5.47 11.56
N ALA A 93 1.76 4.29 10.95
CA ALA A 93 1.58 4.15 9.50
C ALA A 93 0.10 4.35 9.16
N ARG A 94 -0.30 5.56 8.79
CA ARG A 94 -1.70 5.95 8.57
C ARG A 94 -2.07 6.06 7.09
N ASP A 95 -1.06 5.97 6.21
CA ASP A 95 -1.20 6.00 4.76
C ASP A 95 0.01 5.33 4.10
N ASN A 96 -0.10 4.95 2.81
CA ASN A 96 1.02 4.44 2.03
C ASN A 96 2.12 5.51 1.91
N GLY A 97 3.38 5.08 1.97
CA GLY A 97 4.54 5.99 1.99
C GLY A 97 4.87 6.58 3.36
N MET A 98 4.05 6.32 4.38
CA MET A 98 4.43 6.54 5.78
C MET A 98 5.29 5.39 6.29
N ARG A 99 5.75 5.47 7.54
CA ARG A 99 6.57 4.42 8.15
C ARG A 99 5.94 3.96 9.46
N ALA A 100 5.87 2.64 9.65
CA ALA A 100 5.49 2.09 10.94
C ALA A 100 6.54 2.43 12.00
N SER A 101 6.07 2.83 13.19
CA SER A 101 6.94 3.24 14.30
C SER A 101 7.88 2.12 14.73
N GLU A 102 9.16 2.45 14.91
CA GLU A 102 10.17 1.49 15.35
C GLU A 102 9.97 1.00 16.80
N SER A 103 9.23 1.78 17.61
CA SER A 103 8.93 1.42 18.99
C SER A 103 7.80 0.38 19.13
N VAL A 104 7.03 0.14 18.08
CA VAL A 104 5.90 -0.79 18.10
C VAL A 104 6.39 -2.22 17.82
N ALA A 105 6.08 -3.13 18.73
CA ALA A 105 6.36 -4.55 18.52
C ALA A 105 5.47 -5.11 17.40
N THR A 106 6.05 -5.97 16.56
CA THR A 106 5.32 -6.72 15.54
C THR A 106 5.34 -8.21 15.86
N LEU A 107 4.43 -8.97 15.26
CA LEU A 107 4.42 -10.42 15.37
C LEU A 107 5.78 -11.02 15.04
N ALA A 108 6.47 -10.49 14.00
CA ALA A 108 7.81 -10.94 13.62
C ALA A 108 8.86 -10.65 14.71
N THR A 109 8.84 -9.45 15.33
CA THR A 109 9.79 -9.11 16.39
C THR A 109 9.60 -10.00 17.63
N VAL A 110 8.35 -10.29 17.97
CA VAL A 110 8.01 -11.14 19.14
C VAL A 110 8.40 -12.61 18.88
N LEU A 111 8.06 -13.13 17.71
CA LEU A 111 8.36 -14.54 17.37
C LEU A 111 9.86 -14.74 17.12
N GLY A 112 10.54 -13.80 16.47
CA GLY A 112 12.00 -13.83 16.31
C GLY A 112 12.72 -13.85 17.67
N ALA A 113 12.30 -13.00 18.61
CA ALA A 113 12.81 -13.01 19.98
C ALA A 113 12.50 -14.31 20.74
N SER A 114 11.44 -15.03 20.35
CA SER A 114 11.07 -16.34 20.89
C SER A 114 11.77 -17.52 20.19
N GLY A 115 12.72 -17.26 19.29
CA GLY A 115 13.53 -18.26 18.61
C GLY A 115 12.92 -18.86 17.34
N PHE A 116 11.86 -18.26 16.79
CA PHE A 116 11.33 -18.64 15.49
C PHE A 116 12.26 -18.19 14.36
N ARG A 117 12.38 -19.01 13.32
CA ARG A 117 12.90 -18.56 12.03
C ARG A 117 11.80 -17.79 11.31
N THR A 118 12.10 -16.59 10.88
CA THR A 118 11.09 -15.66 10.38
C THR A 118 11.37 -15.25 8.94
N ALA A 119 10.38 -15.37 8.06
CA ALA A 119 10.49 -14.88 6.69
C ALA A 119 9.21 -14.18 6.24
N ALA A 120 9.38 -13.19 5.39
CA ALA A 120 8.30 -12.56 4.64
C ALA A 120 8.66 -12.47 3.16
N PHE A 121 7.67 -12.66 2.29
CA PHE A 121 7.76 -12.44 0.85
C PHE A 121 6.55 -11.62 0.42
N VAL A 122 6.80 -10.39 -0.03
CA VAL A 122 5.75 -9.41 -0.31
C VAL A 122 5.73 -9.02 -1.79
N ALA A 123 4.55 -8.79 -2.33
CA ALA A 123 4.33 -8.52 -3.74
C ALA A 123 4.23 -7.03 -4.07
N ALA A 124 3.96 -6.15 -3.08
CA ALA A 124 3.60 -4.76 -3.31
C ALA A 124 4.66 -3.77 -2.79
N PHE A 125 4.89 -2.69 -3.53
CA PHE A 125 5.83 -1.64 -3.13
C PHE A 125 5.49 -0.95 -1.78
N PRO A 126 4.21 -0.70 -1.40
CA PRO A 126 3.91 -0.17 -0.08
C PRO A 126 4.40 -1.01 1.09
N LEU A 127 4.80 -2.27 0.85
CA LEU A 127 5.35 -3.19 1.85
C LEU A 127 6.88 -3.33 1.77
N ASP A 128 7.57 -2.50 0.96
CA ASP A 128 9.04 -2.47 0.91
C ASP A 128 9.62 -2.24 2.32
N HIS A 129 10.77 -2.86 2.62
CA HIS A 129 11.43 -2.84 3.93
C HIS A 129 11.61 -1.43 4.52
N GLN A 130 11.77 -0.41 3.65
CA GLN A 130 11.93 0.97 4.06
C GLN A 130 10.73 1.52 4.85
N PHE A 131 9.53 0.95 4.69
CA PHE A 131 8.32 1.38 5.41
C PHE A 131 8.16 0.74 6.79
N GLY A 132 9.13 -0.07 7.24
CA GLY A 132 9.31 -0.48 8.64
C GLY A 132 8.68 -1.81 9.03
N LEU A 133 8.02 -2.55 8.12
CA LEU A 133 7.43 -3.86 8.42
C LEU A 133 8.43 -5.02 8.37
N ALA A 134 9.63 -4.81 7.82
CA ALA A 134 10.67 -5.84 7.74
C ALA A 134 11.30 -6.22 9.09
N ARG A 135 11.07 -5.43 10.14
CA ARG A 135 11.66 -5.66 11.45
C ARG A 135 11.22 -6.99 12.06
N GLY A 136 12.20 -7.76 12.53
CA GLY A 136 11.99 -9.06 13.16
C GLY A 136 11.95 -10.22 12.19
N PHE A 137 12.02 -9.99 10.87
CA PHE A 137 12.20 -11.04 9.88
C PHE A 137 13.68 -11.31 9.63
N ASP A 138 14.09 -12.59 9.65
CA ASP A 138 15.43 -13.05 9.24
C ASP A 138 15.61 -12.89 7.73
N VAL A 139 14.53 -13.10 6.96
CA VAL A 139 14.47 -12.96 5.50
C VAL A 139 13.28 -12.07 5.13
N TYR A 140 13.52 -11.04 4.34
CA TYR A 140 12.47 -10.16 3.83
C TYR A 140 12.62 -10.02 2.31
N GLY A 141 11.76 -10.70 1.57
CA GLY A 141 11.78 -10.75 0.11
C GLY A 141 10.83 -9.73 -0.50
N ASP A 142 11.30 -8.50 -0.70
CA ASP A 142 10.56 -7.37 -1.26
C ASP A 142 11.12 -6.89 -2.62
N ARG A 143 12.01 -7.70 -3.23
CA ARG A 143 12.59 -7.35 -4.52
C ARG A 143 11.53 -7.40 -5.61
N LEU A 144 11.20 -6.24 -6.17
CA LEU A 144 10.26 -6.09 -7.27
C LEU A 144 11.01 -6.09 -8.62
N PRO A 145 10.42 -6.65 -9.69
CA PRO A 145 11.04 -6.71 -11.01
C PRO A 145 11.17 -5.31 -11.63
N ARG A 146 11.90 -5.23 -12.75
CA ARG A 146 11.89 -4.06 -13.60
C ARG A 146 11.06 -4.32 -14.84
N MET A 147 10.28 -3.32 -15.24
CA MET A 147 9.52 -3.36 -16.50
C MET A 147 10.48 -3.37 -17.72
N PRO A 148 10.02 -3.81 -18.90
CA PRO A 148 10.86 -3.83 -20.12
C PRO A 148 11.46 -2.46 -20.49
N ASN A 149 10.82 -1.36 -20.08
CA ASN A 149 11.33 0.00 -20.29
C ASN A 149 12.42 0.41 -19.28
N GLY A 150 12.79 -0.48 -18.33
CA GLY A 150 13.77 -0.24 -17.28
C GLY A 150 13.23 0.43 -16.02
N GLN A 151 11.97 0.87 -16.02
CA GLN A 151 11.32 1.42 -14.83
C GLN A 151 11.12 0.31 -13.78
N PRO A 152 11.22 0.60 -12.48
CA PRO A 152 10.86 -0.36 -11.45
C PRO A 152 9.36 -0.68 -11.51
N SER A 153 9.01 -1.96 -11.38
CA SER A 153 7.62 -2.36 -11.15
C SER A 153 7.21 -2.01 -9.71
N ASN A 154 5.93 -1.75 -9.51
CA ASN A 154 5.38 -1.55 -8.16
C ASN A 154 4.85 -2.84 -7.54
N GLU A 155 4.89 -3.91 -8.30
CA GLU A 155 4.34 -5.21 -7.96
C GLU A 155 5.17 -6.35 -8.55
N ARG A 156 4.98 -7.54 -8.04
CA ARG A 156 5.42 -8.80 -8.66
C ARG A 156 4.32 -9.86 -8.59
N PRO A 157 4.28 -10.78 -9.57
CA PRO A 157 3.25 -11.81 -9.64
C PRO A 157 3.23 -12.71 -8.39
N ALA A 158 2.03 -13.13 -7.96
CA ALA A 158 1.84 -14.09 -6.87
C ALA A 158 2.70 -15.36 -7.04
N ALA A 159 2.84 -15.85 -8.26
CA ALA A 159 3.67 -17.02 -8.56
C ALA A 159 5.14 -16.85 -8.13
N GLU A 160 5.73 -15.66 -8.31
CA GLU A 160 7.11 -15.38 -7.90
C GLU A 160 7.23 -15.36 -6.38
N VAL A 161 6.27 -14.73 -5.69
CA VAL A 161 6.19 -14.69 -4.22
C VAL A 161 6.12 -16.10 -3.65
N ILE A 162 5.22 -16.92 -4.19
CA ILE A 162 5.02 -18.30 -3.72
C ILE A 162 6.22 -19.18 -4.04
N ASN A 163 6.89 -19.00 -5.19
CA ASN A 163 8.12 -19.71 -5.50
C ASN A 163 9.21 -19.42 -4.46
N ASP A 164 9.41 -18.16 -4.09
CA ASP A 164 10.39 -17.77 -3.07
C ASP A 164 10.04 -18.35 -1.70
N ALA A 165 8.75 -18.28 -1.32
CA ALA A 165 8.25 -18.83 -0.06
C ALA A 165 8.45 -20.36 0.01
N ILE A 166 8.14 -21.10 -1.05
CA ILE A 166 8.34 -22.56 -1.14
C ILE A 166 9.83 -22.90 -1.09
N ALA A 167 10.68 -22.17 -1.81
CA ALA A 167 12.12 -22.36 -1.77
C ALA A 167 12.68 -22.16 -0.35
N TRP A 168 12.21 -21.15 0.36
CA TRP A 168 12.59 -20.92 1.76
C TRP A 168 12.08 -22.05 2.67
N LEU A 169 10.83 -22.50 2.52
CA LEU A 169 10.28 -23.64 3.29
C LEU A 169 11.11 -24.91 3.10
N HIS A 170 11.59 -25.19 1.90
CA HIS A 170 12.48 -26.34 1.67
C HIS A 170 13.79 -26.22 2.44
N THR A 171 14.38 -25.02 2.54
CA THR A 171 15.60 -24.82 3.35
C THR A 171 15.35 -25.04 4.84
N ILE A 172 14.18 -24.58 5.35
CA ILE A 172 13.78 -24.77 6.74
C ILE A 172 13.49 -26.26 7.03
N ASN A 173 12.76 -26.95 6.17
CA ASN A 173 12.45 -28.38 6.35
C ASN A 173 13.72 -29.24 6.36
N ASN A 174 14.69 -28.96 5.50
CA ASN A 174 15.99 -29.63 5.49
C ASN A 174 16.77 -29.39 6.80
N GLN A 175 16.65 -28.22 7.41
CA GLN A 175 17.24 -27.90 8.71
C GLN A 175 16.48 -28.56 9.86
N GLN A 176 15.17 -28.73 9.78
CA GLN A 176 14.36 -29.42 10.80
C GLN A 176 14.70 -30.89 10.94
N SER A 177 15.20 -31.56 9.89
CA SER A 177 15.68 -32.94 9.98
C SER A 177 16.91 -33.08 10.87
N THR A 178 17.64 -31.99 11.11
CA THR A 178 18.84 -31.93 11.94
C THR A 178 18.63 -31.29 13.31
N ILE A 179 17.53 -30.45 13.46
CA ILE A 179 17.21 -29.70 14.69
C ILE A 179 15.73 -29.96 15.03
N SER A 180 15.46 -30.88 15.95
CA SER A 180 14.12 -31.37 16.28
C SER A 180 13.10 -30.35 16.82
N ASN A 181 13.48 -29.08 17.03
CA ASN A 181 12.65 -28.03 17.63
C ASN A 181 12.66 -26.69 16.84
N LEU A 182 12.88 -26.73 15.53
CA LEU A 182 12.85 -25.50 14.74
C LEU A 182 11.39 -25.09 14.48
N HIS A 183 11.02 -23.91 14.93
CA HIS A 183 9.74 -23.26 14.68
C HIS A 183 9.91 -22.17 13.65
N PHE A 184 8.88 -21.90 12.83
CA PHE A 184 8.94 -20.84 11.86
C PHE A 184 7.68 -19.98 11.83
N PHE A 185 7.87 -18.72 11.43
CA PHE A 185 6.84 -17.79 11.02
C PHE A 185 7.12 -17.36 9.57
N LEU A 186 6.18 -17.62 8.68
CA LEU A 186 6.19 -17.22 7.29
C LEU A 186 5.02 -16.28 7.01
N TRP A 187 5.30 -15.09 6.48
CA TRP A 187 4.30 -14.19 5.92
C TRP A 187 4.46 -14.12 4.41
N VAL A 188 3.37 -14.35 3.67
CA VAL A 188 3.28 -14.11 2.23
C VAL A 188 2.19 -13.08 1.95
N HIS A 189 2.49 -12.13 1.07
CA HIS A 189 1.54 -11.14 0.59
C HIS A 189 1.42 -11.25 -0.92
N LEU A 190 0.19 -11.41 -1.42
CA LEU A 190 -0.15 -11.49 -2.84
C LEU A 190 -0.82 -10.19 -3.27
N PHE A 191 -0.41 -9.63 -4.41
CA PHE A 191 -0.92 -8.35 -4.89
C PHE A 191 -2.20 -8.50 -5.70
N GLU A 192 -2.35 -9.62 -6.44
CA GLU A 192 -3.63 -9.94 -7.04
C GLU A 192 -4.69 -10.25 -5.97
N PRO A 193 -5.88 -9.67 -6.07
CA PRO A 193 -6.45 -8.84 -7.13
C PRO A 193 -6.35 -7.34 -6.86
N HIS A 194 -5.39 -6.64 -7.41
CA HIS A 194 -5.27 -5.18 -7.32
C HIS A 194 -5.29 -4.55 -8.72
N ALA A 195 -5.90 -3.37 -8.86
CA ALA A 195 -5.94 -2.65 -10.13
C ALA A 195 -4.54 -2.29 -10.66
N PRO A 196 -4.32 -2.32 -11.99
CA PRO A 196 -5.25 -2.64 -13.07
C PRO A 196 -5.49 -4.14 -13.21
N TYR A 197 -6.75 -4.55 -13.30
CA TYR A 197 -7.10 -5.97 -13.38
C TYR A 197 -6.95 -6.49 -14.81
N GLY A 198 -6.04 -7.45 -15.03
CA GLY A 198 -5.84 -8.12 -16.30
C GLY A 198 -5.74 -7.16 -17.49
N ASP A 199 -6.19 -7.60 -18.68
CA ASP A 199 -6.18 -6.77 -19.89
C ASP A 199 -7.51 -6.00 -20.06
N PRO A 200 -7.53 -4.66 -19.94
CA PRO A 200 -8.72 -3.84 -20.19
C PRO A 200 -9.29 -4.00 -21.61
N ALA A 201 -8.45 -4.37 -22.60
CA ALA A 201 -8.87 -4.59 -23.98
C ALA A 201 -9.60 -5.93 -24.20
N SER A 202 -9.67 -6.80 -23.18
CA SER A 202 -10.32 -8.11 -23.25
C SER A 202 -11.84 -8.05 -23.50
N GLY A 203 -12.47 -6.89 -23.32
CA GLY A 203 -13.92 -6.70 -23.40
C GLY A 203 -14.71 -7.30 -22.23
N ARG A 204 -14.04 -7.82 -21.20
CA ARG A 204 -14.66 -8.36 -19.98
C ARG A 204 -14.95 -7.22 -18.99
N SER A 205 -15.96 -7.43 -18.14
CA SER A 205 -16.26 -6.46 -17.08
C SER A 205 -15.11 -6.36 -16.08
N VAL A 206 -14.99 -5.22 -15.39
CA VAL A 206 -14.01 -5.01 -14.33
C VAL A 206 -14.13 -6.09 -13.26
N ILE A 207 -15.35 -6.41 -12.84
CA ILE A 207 -15.64 -7.44 -11.82
C ILE A 207 -15.18 -8.83 -12.31
N ASP A 208 -15.43 -9.18 -13.59
CA ASP A 208 -14.97 -10.47 -14.12
C ASP A 208 -13.44 -10.57 -14.15
N ARG A 209 -12.74 -9.48 -14.44
CA ARG A 209 -11.27 -9.42 -14.42
C ARG A 209 -10.72 -9.49 -12.99
N TYR A 210 -11.37 -8.82 -12.04
CA TYR A 210 -11.07 -8.92 -10.62
C TYR A 210 -11.25 -10.36 -10.10
N ASP A 211 -12.36 -11.03 -10.45
CA ASP A 211 -12.61 -12.43 -10.10
C ASP A 211 -11.57 -13.39 -10.72
N ASP A 212 -11.02 -13.08 -11.90
CA ASP A 212 -9.95 -13.86 -12.53
C ASP A 212 -8.63 -13.75 -11.76
N GLU A 213 -8.33 -12.59 -11.21
CA GLU A 213 -7.14 -12.38 -10.41
C GLU A 213 -7.26 -13.03 -9.03
N ILE A 214 -8.44 -12.98 -8.39
CA ILE A 214 -8.72 -13.78 -7.19
C ILE A 214 -8.45 -15.25 -7.45
N ALA A 215 -8.94 -15.78 -8.59
CA ALA A 215 -8.70 -17.17 -8.94
C ALA A 215 -7.22 -17.47 -9.22
N THR A 216 -6.44 -16.47 -9.63
CA THR A 216 -4.98 -16.59 -9.81
C THR A 216 -4.29 -16.65 -8.45
N ALA A 217 -4.61 -15.76 -7.52
CA ALA A 217 -4.11 -15.78 -6.16
C ALA A 217 -4.45 -17.09 -5.45
N ASP A 218 -5.69 -17.58 -5.58
CA ASP A 218 -6.14 -18.82 -4.95
C ASP A 218 -5.36 -20.06 -5.45
N ARG A 219 -5.02 -20.11 -6.75
CA ARG A 219 -4.16 -21.19 -7.28
C ARG A 219 -2.76 -21.17 -6.68
N GLU A 220 -2.20 -20.00 -6.45
CA GLU A 220 -0.89 -19.87 -5.83
C GLU A 220 -0.95 -20.19 -4.33
N ILE A 221 -2.03 -19.82 -3.64
CA ILE A 221 -2.31 -20.24 -2.26
C ILE A 221 -2.38 -21.77 -2.18
N ALA A 222 -3.03 -22.46 -3.12
CA ALA A 222 -3.07 -23.92 -3.17
C ALA A 222 -1.66 -24.53 -3.19
N ARG A 223 -0.76 -24.00 -4.05
CA ARG A 223 0.64 -24.45 -4.13
C ARG A 223 1.39 -24.29 -2.80
N LEU A 224 1.18 -23.18 -2.10
CA LEU A 224 1.78 -22.95 -0.79
C LEU A 224 1.25 -23.96 0.25
N LEU A 225 -0.08 -24.16 0.28
CA LEU A 225 -0.73 -25.11 1.21
C LEU A 225 -0.28 -26.57 0.95
N ASP A 226 -0.03 -26.92 -0.31
CA ASP A 226 0.54 -28.24 -0.68
C ASP A 226 1.98 -28.37 -0.19
N ALA A 227 2.79 -27.33 -0.30
CA ALA A 227 4.16 -27.33 0.23
C ALA A 227 4.25 -27.45 1.77
N LEU A 228 3.16 -27.12 2.47
CA LEU A 228 3.04 -27.27 3.93
C LEU A 228 2.53 -28.67 4.35
N ALA A 229 2.26 -29.59 3.43
CA ALA A 229 1.59 -30.86 3.72
C ALA A 229 2.24 -31.66 4.87
N GLU A 230 3.58 -31.75 4.90
CA GLU A 230 4.33 -32.50 5.92
C GLU A 230 4.33 -31.86 7.33
N VAL A 231 4.05 -30.55 7.40
CA VAL A 231 4.06 -29.79 8.65
C VAL A 231 2.69 -29.26 9.04
N ARG A 232 1.67 -29.56 8.25
CA ARG A 232 0.28 -29.06 8.40
C ARG A 232 -0.26 -29.22 9.81
N ASP A 233 -0.13 -30.41 10.38
CA ASP A 233 -0.71 -30.78 11.68
C ASP A 233 -0.10 -29.99 12.86
N ARG A 234 0.97 -29.24 12.63
CA ARG A 234 1.63 -28.39 13.62
C ARG A 234 1.73 -26.93 13.17
N THR A 235 1.01 -26.55 12.11
CA THR A 235 1.06 -25.20 11.54
C THR A 235 -0.30 -24.51 11.68
N LEU A 236 -0.32 -23.32 12.29
CA LEU A 236 -1.42 -22.40 12.18
C LEU A 236 -1.31 -21.65 10.85
N VAL A 237 -2.34 -21.72 10.02
CA VAL A 237 -2.48 -20.93 8.79
C VAL A 237 -3.56 -19.89 9.02
N VAL A 238 -3.21 -18.63 8.80
CA VAL A 238 -4.12 -17.48 8.80
C VAL A 238 -4.17 -16.93 7.39
N ALA A 239 -5.35 -16.86 6.77
CA ALA A 239 -5.59 -16.22 5.48
C ALA A 239 -6.55 -15.04 5.66
N ALA A 240 -6.16 -13.87 5.16
CA ALA A 240 -6.94 -12.64 5.27
C ALA A 240 -6.81 -11.76 4.02
N GLY A 241 -7.87 -11.02 3.68
CA GLY A 241 -7.73 -9.79 2.90
C GLY A 241 -7.15 -8.69 3.79
N ASP A 242 -6.33 -7.82 3.25
CA ASP A 242 -5.84 -6.65 4.00
C ASP A 242 -6.86 -5.51 4.02
N HIS A 243 -7.51 -5.24 2.91
CA HIS A 243 -8.70 -4.39 2.76
C HIS A 243 -9.53 -4.85 1.55
N GLY A 244 -10.68 -4.23 1.31
CA GLY A 244 -11.53 -4.50 0.15
C GLY A 244 -11.32 -3.52 -0.99
N GLU A 245 -12.20 -3.59 -1.97
CA GLU A 245 -12.20 -2.81 -3.21
C GLU A 245 -13.63 -2.36 -3.55
N ALA A 246 -13.83 -1.14 -4.02
CA ALA A 246 -15.12 -0.63 -4.43
C ALA A 246 -15.24 -0.56 -5.96
N PHE A 247 -16.41 -0.92 -6.47
CA PHE A 247 -16.73 -0.91 -7.90
C PHE A 247 -17.89 0.05 -8.24
N GLY A 248 -18.02 1.13 -7.46
CA GLY A 248 -19.07 2.15 -7.61
C GLY A 248 -19.96 2.29 -6.38
N GLU A 249 -19.87 1.37 -5.41
CA GLU A 249 -20.60 1.48 -4.16
C GLU A 249 -20.18 2.76 -3.43
N HIS A 250 -21.14 3.48 -2.88
CA HIS A 250 -20.94 4.77 -2.22
C HIS A 250 -20.22 5.83 -3.08
N GLY A 251 -20.11 5.60 -4.41
CA GLY A 251 -19.39 6.48 -5.34
C GLY A 251 -17.87 6.31 -5.32
N GLU A 252 -17.34 5.24 -4.73
CA GLU A 252 -15.93 4.86 -4.80
C GLU A 252 -15.70 3.81 -5.89
N TYR A 253 -14.59 3.89 -6.62
CA TYR A 253 -14.21 2.95 -7.70
C TYR A 253 -12.80 2.38 -7.48
N ALA A 254 -12.34 2.36 -6.27
CA ALA A 254 -11.09 1.78 -5.80
C ALA A 254 -11.18 1.61 -4.30
N HIS A 255 -10.15 2.00 -3.59
CA HIS A 255 -10.04 1.98 -2.13
C HIS A 255 -9.34 3.26 -1.66
N SER A 256 -9.00 3.36 -0.40
CA SER A 256 -8.23 4.37 0.29
C SER A 256 -9.01 5.60 0.77
N ILE A 257 -10.09 6.03 0.13
CA ILE A 257 -10.78 7.28 0.46
C ILE A 257 -11.85 7.08 1.52
N PHE A 258 -12.78 6.15 1.29
CA PHE A 258 -13.91 5.94 2.19
C PHE A 258 -13.71 4.76 3.14
N VAL A 259 -14.49 4.74 4.22
CA VAL A 259 -14.42 3.74 5.29
C VAL A 259 -15.70 2.91 5.38
N TYR A 260 -16.31 2.61 4.23
CA TYR A 260 -17.48 1.73 4.15
C TYR A 260 -17.08 0.25 4.17
N ASP A 261 -18.05 -0.62 4.45
CA ASP A 261 -17.77 -2.07 4.53
C ASP A 261 -17.28 -2.66 3.22
N THR A 262 -17.58 -2.03 2.09
CA THR A 262 -17.06 -2.40 0.76
C THR A 262 -15.53 -2.49 0.74
N THR A 263 -14.87 -1.55 1.39
CA THR A 263 -13.41 -1.49 1.46
C THR A 263 -12.82 -1.95 2.79
N LEU A 264 -13.67 -2.12 3.84
CA LEU A 264 -13.18 -2.56 5.16
C LEU A 264 -13.49 -4.03 5.47
N ARG A 265 -14.59 -4.61 4.94
CA ARG A 265 -14.94 -6.00 5.24
C ARG A 265 -14.13 -6.95 4.40
N VAL A 266 -13.34 -7.80 5.06
CA VAL A 266 -12.39 -8.71 4.44
C VAL A 266 -12.66 -10.16 4.86
N PRO A 267 -12.24 -11.16 4.08
CA PRO A 267 -12.19 -12.53 4.57
C PRO A 267 -11.12 -12.66 5.66
N LEU A 268 -11.42 -13.48 6.66
CA LEU A 268 -10.47 -13.94 7.68
C LEU A 268 -10.77 -15.39 7.99
N ILE A 269 -9.79 -16.27 7.73
CA ILE A 269 -9.88 -17.71 7.93
C ILE A 269 -8.66 -18.16 8.74
N MET A 270 -8.87 -18.94 9.78
CA MET A 270 -7.80 -19.52 10.60
C MET A 270 -7.97 -21.03 10.65
N SER A 271 -6.91 -21.79 10.32
CA SER A 271 -6.92 -23.25 10.31
C SER A 271 -5.63 -23.79 10.91
N GLY A 272 -5.73 -24.79 11.77
CA GLY A 272 -4.58 -25.41 12.41
C GLY A 272 -4.92 -26.18 13.68
N PRO A 273 -3.90 -26.65 14.41
CA PRO A 273 -4.12 -27.44 15.63
C PRO A 273 -4.97 -26.70 16.67
N GLY A 274 -5.98 -27.38 17.18
CA GLY A 274 -6.86 -26.86 18.22
C GLY A 274 -7.93 -25.85 17.74
N ILE A 275 -8.07 -25.65 16.42
CA ILE A 275 -9.10 -24.82 15.81
C ILE A 275 -10.29 -25.69 15.39
N HIS A 276 -11.50 -25.23 15.66
CA HIS A 276 -12.73 -25.92 15.27
C HIS A 276 -12.89 -25.90 13.74
N GLU A 277 -12.97 -27.08 13.14
CA GLU A 277 -13.18 -27.26 11.70
C GLU A 277 -14.59 -26.88 11.27
N GLY A 278 -14.70 -26.15 10.18
CA GLY A 278 -15.97 -25.69 9.59
C GLY A 278 -16.76 -24.69 10.46
N ALA A 279 -16.16 -24.18 11.53
CA ALA A 279 -16.81 -23.22 12.41
C ALA A 279 -16.96 -21.85 11.76
N ARG A 280 -18.04 -21.13 12.12
CA ARG A 280 -18.36 -19.79 11.61
C ARG A 280 -18.61 -18.85 12.79
N VAL A 281 -17.77 -17.81 12.93
CA VAL A 281 -17.86 -16.82 14.00
C VAL A 281 -18.60 -15.58 13.49
N GLN A 282 -19.76 -15.29 14.14
CA GLN A 282 -20.60 -14.14 13.79
C GLN A 282 -20.20 -12.85 14.52
N ALA A 283 -19.45 -12.95 15.60
CA ALA A 283 -18.98 -11.78 16.32
C ALA A 283 -18.06 -10.93 15.43
N PRO A 284 -18.22 -9.58 15.43
CA PRO A 284 -17.34 -8.73 14.65
C PRO A 284 -15.92 -8.72 15.22
N VAL A 285 -14.94 -8.87 14.32
CA VAL A 285 -13.51 -8.89 14.61
C VAL A 285 -12.76 -7.91 13.74
N THR A 286 -11.54 -7.55 14.11
CA THR A 286 -10.68 -6.65 13.32
C THR A 286 -9.35 -7.33 13.01
N LEU A 287 -8.65 -6.88 11.97
CA LEU A 287 -7.31 -7.38 11.66
C LEU A 287 -6.30 -7.13 12.79
N ALA A 288 -6.57 -6.17 13.70
CA ALA A 288 -5.75 -5.99 14.91
C ALA A 288 -5.77 -7.21 15.85
N ASP A 289 -6.78 -8.08 15.75
CA ASP A 289 -6.90 -9.29 16.58
C ASP A 289 -5.98 -10.42 16.11
N VAL A 290 -5.48 -10.35 14.87
CA VAL A 290 -4.70 -11.42 14.24
C VAL A 290 -3.38 -11.63 14.98
N ALA A 291 -2.63 -10.57 15.23
CA ALA A 291 -1.31 -10.69 15.86
C ALA A 291 -1.35 -11.28 17.27
N PRO A 292 -2.16 -10.79 18.23
CA PRO A 292 -2.25 -11.39 19.56
C PRO A 292 -2.76 -12.85 19.53
N THR A 293 -3.73 -13.15 18.65
CA THR A 293 -4.26 -14.50 18.48
C THR A 293 -3.20 -15.46 17.93
N ALA A 294 -2.51 -15.07 16.89
CA ALA A 294 -1.47 -15.89 16.27
C ALA A 294 -0.28 -16.12 17.22
N ALA A 295 0.15 -15.08 17.94
CA ALA A 295 1.19 -15.20 18.94
C ALA A 295 0.79 -16.19 20.05
N HIS A 296 -0.41 -16.06 20.61
CA HIS A 296 -0.93 -16.99 21.63
C HIS A 296 -0.98 -18.43 21.11
N ALA A 297 -1.48 -18.64 19.90
CA ALA A 297 -1.61 -19.97 19.31
C ALA A 297 -0.26 -20.71 19.18
N VAL A 298 0.85 -20.02 19.03
CA VAL A 298 2.20 -20.59 18.97
C VAL A 298 2.97 -20.46 20.29
N GLY A 299 2.31 -20.07 21.38
CA GLY A 299 2.87 -20.03 22.73
C GLY A 299 3.69 -18.77 23.05
N ALA A 300 3.51 -17.69 22.28
CA ALA A 300 4.06 -16.37 22.56
C ALA A 300 2.96 -15.41 23.05
N ALA A 301 3.34 -14.20 23.48
CA ALA A 301 2.40 -13.18 23.92
C ALA A 301 2.80 -11.81 23.35
N MET A 302 1.82 -11.02 22.97
CA MET A 302 2.01 -9.63 22.58
C MET A 302 1.42 -8.69 23.64
N ALA A 303 2.17 -7.67 23.99
CA ALA A 303 1.75 -6.59 24.89
C ALA A 303 1.38 -5.34 24.09
N ASP A 304 0.69 -4.41 24.73
CA ASP A 304 0.33 -3.09 24.18
C ASP A 304 -0.39 -3.20 22.81
N VAL A 305 -1.37 -4.09 22.71
CA VAL A 305 -2.22 -4.28 21.53
C VAL A 305 -3.59 -3.64 21.73
N ASP A 306 -4.20 -3.17 20.64
CA ASP A 306 -5.60 -2.70 20.62
C ASP A 306 -6.56 -3.87 20.29
N GLY A 307 -6.06 -4.89 19.61
CA GLY A 307 -6.78 -6.13 19.31
C GLY A 307 -6.94 -7.03 20.52
N ILE A 308 -7.78 -8.04 20.39
CA ILE A 308 -7.98 -9.09 21.41
C ILE A 308 -7.55 -10.46 20.86
N ASP A 309 -7.29 -11.38 21.78
CA ASP A 309 -7.08 -12.78 21.42
C ASP A 309 -8.41 -13.47 21.06
N LEU A 310 -8.49 -14.03 19.86
CA LEU A 310 -9.66 -14.75 19.34
C LEU A 310 -9.69 -16.24 19.75
N ALA A 311 -8.72 -16.73 20.52
CA ALA A 311 -8.68 -18.13 20.95
C ALA A 311 -9.99 -18.64 21.57
N PRO A 312 -10.76 -17.85 22.37
CA PRO A 312 -12.07 -18.28 22.84
C PRO A 312 -13.02 -18.66 21.71
N ALA A 313 -13.09 -17.83 20.63
CA ALA A 313 -13.97 -18.09 19.49
C ALA A 313 -13.46 -19.27 18.63
N LEU A 314 -12.14 -19.43 18.50
CA LEU A 314 -11.53 -20.56 17.80
C LEU A 314 -11.83 -21.90 18.51
N GLY A 315 -12.06 -21.88 19.84
CA GLY A 315 -12.52 -23.00 20.63
C GLY A 315 -14.04 -23.13 20.76
N GLY A 316 -14.83 -22.35 20.00
CA GLY A 316 -16.28 -22.39 20.02
C GLY A 316 -16.96 -21.55 21.12
N GLY A 317 -16.19 -20.72 21.86
CA GLY A 317 -16.70 -19.78 22.85
C GLY A 317 -17.13 -18.45 22.27
N ALA A 318 -17.65 -17.55 23.10
CA ALA A 318 -18.08 -16.22 22.73
C ALA A 318 -16.95 -15.18 22.88
N LEU A 319 -16.99 -14.14 22.05
CA LEU A 319 -16.16 -12.96 22.21
C LEU A 319 -16.92 -11.87 22.98
N PRO A 320 -16.22 -10.98 23.70
CA PRO A 320 -16.87 -9.84 24.36
C PRO A 320 -17.40 -8.84 23.34
N ALA A 321 -18.54 -8.21 23.65
CA ALA A 321 -19.03 -7.04 22.91
C ALA A 321 -18.01 -5.90 23.01
N ARG A 322 -17.69 -5.27 21.88
CA ARG A 322 -16.69 -4.20 21.81
C ARG A 322 -16.91 -3.28 20.63
N GLU A 323 -16.12 -2.25 20.56
CA GLU A 323 -16.08 -1.35 19.41
C GLU A 323 -14.87 -1.63 18.54
N LEU A 324 -15.03 -1.46 17.22
CA LEU A 324 -13.95 -1.58 16.24
C LEU A 324 -13.71 -0.21 15.61
N TYR A 325 -12.44 0.17 15.55
CA TYR A 325 -12.00 1.43 14.95
C TYR A 325 -11.47 1.21 13.55
N ALA A 326 -11.77 2.16 12.66
CA ALA A 326 -11.13 2.27 11.35
C ALA A 326 -10.95 3.74 10.95
N GLU A 327 -10.01 4.00 10.04
CA GLU A 327 -9.76 5.34 9.51
C GLU A 327 -9.29 5.33 8.06
N SER A 328 -9.46 6.48 7.38
CA SER A 328 -8.75 6.82 6.17
C SER A 328 -8.19 8.24 6.26
N PHE A 329 -6.88 8.35 6.07
CA PHE A 329 -6.16 9.63 6.02
C PHE A 329 -5.76 10.04 4.61
N ALA A 330 -5.92 9.17 3.61
CA ALA A 330 -5.68 9.48 2.21
C ALA A 330 -6.42 10.78 1.75
N PRO A 331 -7.69 11.04 2.12
CA PRO A 331 -8.34 12.30 1.78
C PRO A 331 -7.59 13.53 2.26
N LEU A 332 -6.98 13.47 3.46
CA LEU A 332 -6.22 14.58 4.01
C LEU A 332 -4.86 14.70 3.34
N VAL A 333 -4.16 13.59 3.22
CA VAL A 333 -2.78 13.52 2.74
C VAL A 333 -2.69 13.88 1.25
N GLU A 334 -3.63 13.38 0.46
CA GLU A 334 -3.60 13.51 -0.99
C GLU A 334 -4.31 14.78 -1.50
N PHE A 335 -5.43 15.16 -0.86
CA PHE A 335 -6.32 16.19 -1.40
C PHE A 335 -6.56 17.36 -0.44
N GLY A 336 -6.09 17.30 0.82
CA GLY A 336 -6.35 18.32 1.84
C GLY A 336 -7.80 18.33 2.33
N TRP A 337 -8.58 17.28 2.05
CA TRP A 337 -9.95 17.11 2.56
C TRP A 337 -9.92 16.63 4.02
N ALA A 338 -11.09 16.53 4.66
CA ALA A 338 -11.16 15.98 6.00
C ALA A 338 -10.81 14.48 6.00
N PRO A 339 -10.06 13.97 6.99
CA PRO A 339 -9.89 12.53 7.15
C PRO A 339 -11.21 11.91 7.60
N LEU A 340 -11.41 10.63 7.32
CA LEU A 340 -12.55 9.85 7.79
C LEU A 340 -12.11 8.92 8.91
N ARG A 341 -12.95 8.81 9.95
CA ARG A 341 -12.78 7.83 11.04
C ARG A 341 -14.09 7.09 11.24
N ALA A 342 -14.03 5.80 11.44
CA ALA A 342 -15.22 5.00 11.71
C ALA A 342 -15.13 4.32 13.06
N LEU A 343 -16.28 4.20 13.73
CA LEU A 343 -16.43 3.41 14.93
C LEU A 343 -17.65 2.50 14.76
N ARG A 344 -17.40 1.19 14.84
CA ARG A 344 -18.42 0.15 14.73
C ARG A 344 -18.70 -0.45 16.11
N THR A 345 -19.96 -0.61 16.42
CA THR A 345 -20.46 -1.40 17.55
C THR A 345 -21.26 -2.60 17.01
N ASP A 346 -21.96 -3.31 17.87
CA ASP A 346 -22.86 -4.40 17.43
C ASP A 346 -24.01 -3.89 16.56
N THR A 347 -24.56 -2.70 16.86
CA THR A 347 -25.74 -2.14 16.18
C THR A 347 -25.40 -1.02 15.21
N TRP A 348 -24.46 -0.14 15.60
CA TRP A 348 -24.20 1.09 14.88
C TRP A 348 -22.80 1.15 14.26
N LYS A 349 -22.70 1.78 13.10
CA LYS A 349 -21.45 2.27 12.56
C LYS A 349 -21.54 3.77 12.31
N LEU A 350 -20.68 4.53 13.01
CA LEU A 350 -20.48 5.96 12.77
C LEU A 350 -19.34 6.15 11.77
N VAL A 351 -19.54 7.01 10.78
CA VAL A 351 -18.48 7.62 9.98
C VAL A 351 -18.34 9.07 10.44
N ALA A 352 -17.32 9.33 11.24
CA ALA A 352 -17.00 10.66 11.77
C ALA A 352 -16.29 11.50 10.72
N ALA A 353 -16.92 12.57 10.31
CA ALA A 353 -16.51 13.52 9.28
C ALA A 353 -17.15 14.88 9.56
N PRO A 354 -16.86 15.97 8.83
CA PRO A 354 -17.58 17.23 8.96
C PRO A 354 -19.10 17.08 8.89
N LYS A 355 -19.61 16.18 8.06
CA LYS A 355 -21.00 15.75 8.02
C LYS A 355 -21.05 14.25 8.42
N PRO A 356 -21.36 13.93 9.69
CA PRO A 356 -21.32 12.54 10.14
C PRO A 356 -22.39 11.69 9.46
N GLU A 357 -22.10 10.40 9.30
CA GLU A 357 -23.06 9.38 8.90
C GLU A 357 -23.15 8.31 9.97
N LEU A 358 -24.37 7.79 10.17
CA LEU A 358 -24.67 6.73 11.13
C LEU A 358 -25.51 5.66 10.46
N PHE A 359 -25.08 4.42 10.54
CA PHE A 359 -25.74 3.27 9.91
C PHE A 359 -26.15 2.25 10.97
N ASP A 360 -27.39 1.73 10.86
CA ASP A 360 -27.87 0.57 11.60
C ASP A 360 -27.41 -0.70 10.85
N ILE A 361 -26.24 -1.20 11.22
CA ILE A 361 -25.57 -2.27 10.48
C ILE A 361 -26.21 -3.66 10.58
N GLU A 362 -27.17 -3.84 11.49
CA GLU A 362 -27.99 -5.05 11.54
C GLU A 362 -29.08 -5.04 10.47
N ARG A 363 -29.73 -3.88 10.25
CA ARG A 363 -30.84 -3.71 9.33
C ARG A 363 -30.44 -3.17 7.98
N ASP A 364 -29.29 -2.53 7.91
CA ASP A 364 -28.70 -1.88 6.73
C ASP A 364 -27.22 -2.25 6.59
N PRO A 365 -26.90 -3.53 6.30
CA PRO A 365 -25.53 -4.00 6.17
C PRO A 365 -24.81 -3.42 4.94
N ARG A 366 -25.53 -2.72 4.05
CA ARG A 366 -24.95 -2.04 2.88
C ARG A 366 -24.69 -0.56 3.12
N GLU A 367 -25.04 -0.04 4.31
CA GLU A 367 -24.78 1.36 4.68
C GLU A 367 -25.47 2.38 3.71
N GLU A 368 -26.68 2.07 3.27
CA GLU A 368 -27.43 2.88 2.28
C GLU A 368 -28.25 3.99 2.95
N ARG A 369 -28.58 3.88 4.25
CA ARG A 369 -29.50 4.76 4.97
C ARG A 369 -28.83 5.48 6.12
N ASN A 370 -28.36 6.70 5.87
CA ASN A 370 -27.80 7.54 6.92
C ASN A 370 -28.85 7.96 7.94
N ARG A 371 -28.70 7.50 9.19
CA ARG A 371 -29.60 7.78 10.34
C ARG A 371 -29.09 8.92 11.24
N ALA A 372 -28.01 9.61 10.88
CA ALA A 372 -27.39 10.63 11.73
C ALA A 372 -28.36 11.78 12.10
N GLY A 373 -29.31 12.12 11.22
CA GLY A 373 -30.32 13.13 11.48
C GLY A 373 -31.34 12.71 12.55
N ASP A 374 -31.70 11.42 12.57
CA ASP A 374 -32.71 10.84 13.45
C ASP A 374 -32.13 10.45 14.81
N GLU A 375 -30.88 9.95 14.84
CA GLU A 375 -30.24 9.32 16.01
C GLU A 375 -29.11 10.19 16.59
N ARG A 376 -29.40 11.47 16.84
CA ARG A 376 -28.42 12.48 17.29
C ARG A 376 -27.66 12.08 18.55
N SER A 377 -28.33 11.42 19.50
CA SER A 377 -27.70 10.97 20.74
C SER A 377 -26.67 9.87 20.48
N ALA A 378 -26.96 8.95 19.57
CA ALA A 378 -26.03 7.91 19.17
C ALA A 378 -24.81 8.52 18.43
N VAL A 379 -25.06 9.47 17.53
CA VAL A 379 -23.99 10.22 16.85
C VAL A 379 -23.06 10.89 17.85
N GLN A 380 -23.63 11.64 18.83
CA GLN A 380 -22.82 12.34 19.85
C GLN A 380 -21.99 11.34 20.67
N ASN A 381 -22.62 10.30 21.19
CA ASN A 381 -21.94 9.27 22.00
C ASN A 381 -20.78 8.62 21.23
N LEU A 382 -21.03 8.19 19.99
CA LEU A 382 -20.00 7.55 19.18
C LEU A 382 -18.91 8.53 18.73
N THR A 383 -19.26 9.80 18.50
CA THR A 383 -18.28 10.86 18.21
C THR A 383 -17.34 11.10 19.40
N ASP A 384 -17.85 11.14 20.62
CA ASP A 384 -17.02 11.28 21.82
C ASP A 384 -16.08 10.08 22.00
N ARG A 385 -16.54 8.88 21.62
CA ARG A 385 -15.74 7.65 21.68
C ARG A 385 -14.66 7.60 20.59
N VAL A 386 -15.00 7.90 19.32
CA VAL A 386 -14.03 7.90 18.22
C VAL A 386 -12.94 8.97 18.43
N ASN A 387 -13.26 10.07 19.12
CA ASN A 387 -12.29 11.12 19.44
C ASN A 387 -11.23 10.70 20.47
N ARG A 388 -11.39 9.56 21.17
CA ARG A 388 -10.33 8.98 22.01
C ARG A 388 -9.16 8.44 21.18
N TYR A 389 -9.40 8.11 19.93
CA TYR A 389 -8.33 7.75 18.98
C TYR A 389 -7.72 9.04 18.44
N SER A 390 -6.43 9.25 18.65
CA SER A 390 -5.77 10.53 18.30
C SER A 390 -5.91 10.83 16.80
N ALA A 391 -6.49 12.01 16.49
CA ALA A 391 -6.56 12.53 15.14
C ALA A 391 -5.39 13.47 14.81
N ALA A 392 -4.64 13.91 15.85
CA ALA A 392 -3.75 15.07 15.76
C ALA A 392 -2.35 14.73 15.26
N ASP A 393 -1.89 13.51 15.44
CA ASP A 393 -0.49 13.20 15.21
C ASP A 393 -0.32 12.42 13.89
N LEU A 394 -0.32 13.16 12.77
CA LEU A 394 0.34 12.63 11.58
C LEU A 394 1.84 12.60 11.88
N PRO A 395 2.51 11.44 11.82
CA PRO A 395 3.96 11.41 11.91
C PRO A 395 4.52 12.32 10.84
N THR A 396 5.57 13.07 11.17
CA THR A 396 6.27 13.90 10.20
C THR A 396 6.70 12.98 9.05
N PRO A 397 6.29 13.25 7.81
CA PRO A 397 6.67 12.42 6.68
C PRO A 397 8.19 12.31 6.63
N SER A 398 8.72 11.11 6.60
CA SER A 398 10.14 10.91 6.29
C SER A 398 10.42 11.48 4.89
N SER A 399 11.56 12.12 4.70
CA SER A 399 12.03 12.50 3.38
C SER A 399 12.18 11.22 2.56
N LEU A 400 11.25 10.97 1.64
CA LEU A 400 11.33 9.86 0.71
C LEU A 400 12.37 10.18 -0.36
N ASP A 401 13.17 9.18 -0.73
CA ASP A 401 13.98 9.31 -1.92
C ASP A 401 13.12 9.43 -3.18
N ARG A 402 13.73 9.87 -4.28
CA ARG A 402 13.01 10.15 -5.51
C ARG A 402 12.34 8.93 -6.13
N GLU A 403 13.02 7.77 -6.13
CA GLU A 403 12.47 6.54 -6.72
C GLU A 403 11.22 6.13 -5.96
N THR A 404 11.28 6.12 -4.63
CA THR A 404 10.17 5.87 -3.73
C THR A 404 8.98 6.81 -3.99
N ALA A 405 9.26 8.12 -4.09
CA ALA A 405 8.20 9.11 -4.37
C ALA A 405 7.55 8.90 -5.74
N LEU A 406 8.32 8.56 -6.78
CA LEU A 406 7.80 8.27 -8.11
C LEU A 406 6.95 7.00 -8.12
N ARG A 407 7.38 5.96 -7.41
CA ARG A 407 6.67 4.68 -7.31
C ARG A 407 5.33 4.84 -6.61
N LEU A 408 5.29 5.57 -5.49
CA LEU A 408 4.03 5.87 -4.79
C LEU A 408 3.08 6.68 -5.68
N ARG A 409 3.58 7.68 -6.40
CA ARG A 409 2.77 8.46 -7.36
C ARG A 409 2.23 7.61 -8.50
N ALA A 410 3.00 6.63 -8.99
CA ALA A 410 2.55 5.72 -10.04
C ALA A 410 1.39 4.82 -9.56
N LEU A 411 1.35 4.49 -8.27
CA LEU A 411 0.25 3.79 -7.61
C LEU A 411 -0.93 4.71 -7.23
N GLY A 412 -0.81 6.03 -7.45
CA GLY A 412 -1.85 7.00 -7.12
C GLY A 412 -1.68 7.67 -5.75
N TYR A 413 -0.69 7.31 -4.95
CA TYR A 413 -0.48 7.83 -3.60
C TYR A 413 0.35 9.13 -3.58
N ALA A 414 0.08 10.01 -2.60
CA ALA A 414 0.91 11.20 -2.39
C ALA A 414 2.30 10.81 -1.88
N SER A 415 3.35 11.36 -2.46
CA SER A 415 4.70 11.21 -1.93
C SER A 415 4.85 12.05 -0.65
N GLY A 416 5.54 11.51 0.37
CA GLY A 416 5.74 12.17 1.67
C GLY A 416 6.30 13.60 1.61
N SER A 417 7.04 13.96 0.55
CA SER A 417 7.50 15.34 0.31
C SER A 417 6.35 16.32 0.01
N ALA A 418 5.24 15.84 -0.57
CA ALA A 418 4.04 16.65 -0.78
C ALA A 418 3.36 17.01 0.55
N ILE A 419 3.42 16.11 1.53
CA ILE A 419 2.83 16.29 2.87
C ILE A 419 3.64 17.32 3.68
N ALA A 420 4.97 17.21 3.68
CA ALA A 420 5.85 18.06 4.48
C ALA A 420 5.79 19.55 4.10
N ASN A 421 5.45 19.85 2.85
CA ASN A 421 5.50 21.20 2.28
C ASN A 421 4.12 21.81 1.97
N GLN A 422 3.01 21.13 2.28
CA GLN A 422 1.69 21.77 2.19
C GLN A 422 1.46 22.67 3.41
N PRO A 423 1.39 24.00 3.24
CA PRO A 423 1.12 24.93 4.36
C PRO A 423 -0.19 24.62 5.09
N SER A 424 -1.12 23.96 4.39
CA SER A 424 -2.41 23.55 4.94
C SER A 424 -2.34 22.32 5.86
N ILE A 425 -1.28 21.52 5.75
CA ILE A 425 -1.05 20.33 6.61
C ILE A 425 -0.08 20.69 7.74
N ALA A 426 0.97 21.48 7.46
CA ALA A 426 1.91 21.97 8.47
C ALA A 426 1.26 22.87 9.53
N ASN A 427 0.19 23.59 9.20
CA ASN A 427 -0.64 24.31 10.16
C ASN A 427 -1.74 23.39 10.70
N HIS A 428 -1.40 22.54 11.66
CA HIS A 428 -2.32 21.68 12.44
C HIS A 428 -3.46 22.44 13.16
N GLN A 429 -3.58 23.75 12.96
CA GLN A 429 -4.54 24.63 13.62
C GLN A 429 -5.90 24.78 12.93
N SER A 430 -6.08 24.27 11.69
CA SER A 430 -7.44 24.23 11.12
C SER A 430 -8.18 23.02 11.67
N PRO A 431 -9.25 23.20 12.44
CA PRO A 431 -10.05 22.06 12.91
C PRO A 431 -10.44 21.18 11.72
N ILE A 432 -10.47 19.86 11.92
CA ILE A 432 -10.91 18.87 10.91
C ILE A 432 -12.25 19.27 10.31
N THR A 433 -13.10 19.91 11.11
CA THR A 433 -14.44 20.42 10.76
C THR A 433 -14.46 21.51 9.68
N ASN A 434 -13.35 22.21 9.43
CA ASN A 434 -13.26 23.28 8.42
C ASN A 434 -12.73 22.80 7.06
N ARG A 435 -12.46 21.51 6.92
CA ARG A 435 -12.01 20.92 5.64
C ARG A 435 -13.19 20.42 4.81
N PRO A 436 -13.08 20.37 3.47
CA PRO A 436 -14.10 19.74 2.64
C PRO A 436 -14.37 18.29 3.10
N ASP A 437 -15.63 17.92 3.23
CA ASP A 437 -16.01 16.56 3.50
C ASP A 437 -15.78 15.69 2.25
N PRO A 438 -15.02 14.59 2.32
CA PRO A 438 -14.79 13.71 1.17
C PRO A 438 -16.07 13.20 0.54
N LYS A 439 -17.13 13.03 1.33
CA LYS A 439 -18.43 12.54 0.86
C LYS A 439 -19.16 13.51 -0.05
N ASP A 440 -18.86 14.82 0.06
CA ASP A 440 -19.33 15.84 -0.90
C ASP A 440 -18.49 15.85 -2.20
N ARG A 441 -17.42 15.06 -2.25
CA ARG A 441 -16.46 14.98 -3.36
C ARG A 441 -16.45 13.61 -4.07
N ARG A 442 -17.49 12.80 -3.88
CA ARG A 442 -17.56 11.42 -4.42
C ARG A 442 -17.33 11.36 -5.92
N GLU A 443 -17.90 12.31 -6.70
CA GLU A 443 -17.68 12.35 -8.15
C GLU A 443 -16.22 12.66 -8.51
N VAL A 444 -15.56 13.53 -7.75
CA VAL A 444 -14.14 13.85 -7.95
C VAL A 444 -13.31 12.63 -7.57
N ALA A 445 -13.59 11.99 -6.43
CA ALA A 445 -12.94 10.76 -5.98
C ALA A 445 -13.06 9.63 -7.02
N ALA A 446 -14.26 9.42 -7.55
CA ALA A 446 -14.52 8.42 -8.60
C ALA A 446 -13.68 8.67 -9.86
N ARG A 447 -13.59 9.92 -10.33
CA ARG A 447 -12.74 10.26 -11.49
C ARG A 447 -11.26 10.12 -11.19
N ILE A 448 -10.82 10.44 -9.97
CA ILE A 448 -9.43 10.23 -9.55
C ILE A 448 -9.10 8.73 -9.62
N ALA A 449 -9.94 7.87 -9.04
CA ALA A 449 -9.77 6.43 -9.09
C ALA A 449 -9.69 5.89 -10.53
N GLN A 450 -10.57 6.34 -11.43
CA GLN A 450 -10.54 5.97 -12.85
C GLN A 450 -9.23 6.40 -13.55
N VAL A 451 -8.69 7.56 -13.18
CA VAL A 451 -7.40 8.05 -13.72
C VAL A 451 -6.21 7.27 -13.15
N THR A 452 -6.26 6.88 -11.89
CA THR A 452 -5.16 6.16 -11.21
C THR A 452 -5.14 4.67 -11.50
N SER A 453 -6.30 4.06 -11.77
CA SER A 453 -6.40 2.63 -12.12
C SER A 453 -5.74 2.27 -13.46
N GLY A 454 -5.38 3.26 -14.30
CA GLY A 454 -4.82 3.00 -15.62
C GLY A 454 -5.85 2.58 -16.69
N GLU A 455 -7.13 2.51 -16.34
CA GLU A 455 -8.23 2.14 -17.26
C GLU A 455 -8.49 3.18 -18.35
N LEU A 456 -8.14 4.45 -18.09
CA LEU A 456 -8.39 5.56 -19.02
C LEU A 456 -7.13 5.92 -19.82
N THR A 457 -7.29 6.07 -21.14
CA THR A 457 -6.24 6.50 -22.05
C THR A 457 -6.74 7.56 -23.04
N GLY A 458 -5.84 8.30 -23.67
CA GLY A 458 -6.16 9.25 -24.76
C GLY A 458 -7.21 10.30 -24.37
N PRO A 459 -8.24 10.52 -25.22
CA PRO A 459 -9.26 11.57 -24.99
C PRO A 459 -10.09 11.36 -23.72
N ALA A 460 -10.34 10.11 -23.32
CA ALA A 460 -11.09 9.79 -22.09
C ALA A 460 -10.31 10.22 -20.84
N LEU A 461 -9.02 9.94 -20.79
CA LEU A 461 -8.13 10.40 -19.72
C LEU A 461 -8.11 11.94 -19.62
N LEU A 462 -7.97 12.64 -20.76
CA LEU A 462 -7.99 14.10 -20.80
C LEU A 462 -9.30 14.65 -20.24
N SER A 463 -10.44 14.11 -20.69
CA SER A 463 -11.77 14.54 -20.23
C SER A 463 -11.97 14.32 -18.73
N ALA A 464 -11.52 13.18 -18.19
CA ALA A 464 -11.59 12.88 -16.76
C ALA A 464 -10.74 13.89 -15.95
N LEU A 465 -9.50 14.14 -16.36
CA LEU A 465 -8.60 15.11 -15.72
C LEU A 465 -9.13 16.53 -15.77
N GLU A 466 -9.69 16.97 -16.91
CA GLU A 466 -10.36 18.27 -17.04
C GLU A 466 -11.56 18.38 -16.10
N GLY A 467 -12.33 17.30 -15.95
CA GLY A 467 -13.43 17.22 -14.99
C GLY A 467 -12.94 17.39 -13.54
N ILE A 468 -11.88 16.68 -13.15
CA ILE A 468 -11.30 16.79 -11.80
C ILE A 468 -10.84 18.23 -11.53
N VAL A 469 -10.06 18.82 -12.44
CA VAL A 469 -9.53 20.20 -12.31
C VAL A 469 -10.64 21.26 -12.25
N ARG A 470 -11.75 21.06 -12.97
CA ARG A 470 -12.92 21.95 -12.92
C ARG A 470 -13.61 21.88 -11.55
N ASP A 471 -13.81 20.68 -11.01
CA ASP A 471 -14.59 20.45 -9.81
C ASP A 471 -13.75 20.58 -8.53
N ASP A 472 -12.41 20.38 -8.63
CA ASP A 472 -11.42 20.64 -7.59
C ASP A 472 -10.21 21.43 -8.14
N PRO A 473 -10.33 22.77 -8.31
CA PRO A 473 -9.27 23.60 -8.90
C PRO A 473 -7.96 23.62 -8.09
N ARG A 474 -7.98 23.19 -6.83
CA ARG A 474 -6.79 23.13 -5.96
C ARG A 474 -6.09 21.79 -6.02
N ASN A 475 -6.56 20.84 -6.79
CA ASN A 475 -5.91 19.53 -6.97
C ASN A 475 -4.65 19.67 -7.84
N GLY A 476 -3.50 19.91 -7.20
CA GLY A 476 -2.22 20.09 -7.87
C GLY A 476 -1.77 18.86 -8.64
N GLN A 477 -2.06 17.66 -8.14
CA GLN A 477 -1.71 16.39 -8.81
C GLN A 477 -2.52 16.20 -10.09
N ALA A 478 -3.82 16.45 -10.05
CA ALA A 478 -4.66 16.37 -11.25
C ALA A 478 -4.22 17.38 -12.31
N ARG A 479 -3.88 18.63 -11.91
CA ARG A 479 -3.31 19.64 -12.82
C ARG A 479 -1.99 19.17 -13.44
N LEU A 480 -1.09 18.60 -12.65
CA LEU A 480 0.18 18.10 -13.12
C LEU A 480 -0.02 16.96 -14.14
N ARG A 481 -0.90 16.01 -13.85
CA ARG A 481 -1.25 14.91 -14.77
C ARG A 481 -1.91 15.44 -16.06
N LEU A 482 -2.82 16.40 -15.95
CA LEU A 482 -3.44 17.05 -17.12
C LEU A 482 -2.40 17.76 -17.99
N ALA A 483 -1.47 18.48 -17.36
CA ALA A 483 -0.38 19.15 -18.07
C ALA A 483 0.48 18.14 -18.84
N TYR A 484 0.86 17.03 -18.22
CA TYR A 484 1.64 15.98 -18.90
C TYR A 484 0.85 15.27 -20.00
N ALA A 485 -0.43 14.99 -19.80
CA ALA A 485 -1.27 14.39 -20.83
C ALA A 485 -1.37 15.30 -22.08
N ARG A 486 -1.49 16.61 -21.87
CA ARG A 486 -1.45 17.61 -22.96
C ARG A 486 -0.06 17.73 -23.59
N LEU A 487 1.00 17.68 -22.78
CA LEU A 487 2.39 17.69 -23.28
C LEU A 487 2.68 16.48 -24.16
N GLN A 488 2.23 15.29 -23.78
CA GLN A 488 2.34 14.06 -24.57
C GLN A 488 1.55 14.15 -25.89
N ALA A 489 0.39 14.79 -25.87
CA ALA A 489 -0.39 15.09 -27.07
C ALA A 489 0.26 16.20 -27.96
N GLY A 490 1.40 16.77 -27.55
CA GLY A 490 2.10 17.83 -28.29
C GLY A 490 1.57 19.24 -28.02
N ASP A 491 0.57 19.39 -27.18
CA ASP A 491 -0.12 20.66 -26.90
C ASP A 491 0.52 21.42 -25.74
N CYS A 492 1.72 21.96 -25.97
CA CYS A 492 2.40 22.80 -24.99
C CYS A 492 1.62 24.07 -24.64
N ALA A 493 0.83 24.59 -25.56
CA ALA A 493 0.07 25.84 -25.35
C ALA A 493 -0.97 25.66 -24.23
N ARG A 494 -1.61 24.50 -24.14
CA ARG A 494 -2.53 24.14 -23.04
C ARG A 494 -1.85 23.52 -21.85
N ALA A 495 -0.70 22.85 -22.01
CA ALA A 495 0.04 22.23 -20.92
C ALA A 495 0.64 23.26 -19.96
N GLU A 496 1.25 24.33 -20.51
CA GLU A 496 1.96 25.34 -19.73
C GLU A 496 1.10 26.04 -18.66
N PRO A 497 -0.13 26.51 -18.94
CA PRO A 497 -1.00 27.08 -17.91
C PRO A 497 -1.31 26.10 -16.77
N GLU A 498 -1.46 24.80 -17.05
CA GLU A 498 -1.72 23.80 -16.01
C GLU A 498 -0.48 23.51 -15.17
N PHE A 499 0.73 23.51 -15.75
CA PHE A 499 1.96 23.43 -14.96
C PHE A 499 2.09 24.61 -13.99
N HIS A 500 1.83 25.84 -14.46
CA HIS A 500 1.84 27.02 -13.60
C HIS A 500 0.76 26.96 -12.51
N ALA A 501 -0.44 26.50 -12.86
CA ALA A 501 -1.53 26.34 -11.91
C ALA A 501 -1.21 25.23 -10.88
N ALA A 502 -0.55 24.13 -11.28
CA ALA A 502 -0.08 23.11 -10.38
C ALA A 502 0.95 23.67 -9.37
N ALA A 503 1.92 24.46 -9.86
CA ALA A 503 2.88 25.15 -8.99
C ALA A 503 2.19 26.10 -7.99
N ALA A 504 1.17 26.83 -8.43
CA ALA A 504 0.42 27.76 -7.60
C ALA A 504 -0.39 27.07 -6.48
N THR A 505 -0.65 25.76 -6.57
CA THR A 505 -1.25 25.00 -5.46
C THR A 505 -0.27 24.73 -4.30
N GLY A 506 1.01 25.02 -4.50
CA GLY A 506 2.07 24.70 -3.53
C GLY A 506 2.61 23.26 -3.67
N LEU A 507 2.25 22.54 -4.75
CA LEU A 507 2.75 21.18 -4.99
C LEU A 507 4.30 21.20 -5.21
N PRO A 508 5.10 20.60 -4.33
CA PRO A 508 6.56 20.63 -4.41
C PRO A 508 7.06 19.52 -5.34
N SER A 509 6.99 19.73 -6.64
CA SER A 509 7.40 18.72 -7.64
C SER A 509 8.32 19.32 -8.69
N ALA A 510 9.52 18.77 -8.83
CA ALA A 510 10.43 19.11 -9.91
C ALA A 510 9.81 18.78 -11.29
N ASP A 511 8.88 17.82 -11.36
CA ASP A 511 8.21 17.44 -12.61
C ASP A 511 7.42 18.59 -13.22
N ILE A 512 6.87 19.50 -12.41
CA ILE A 512 6.21 20.73 -12.92
C ILE A 512 7.17 21.51 -13.81
N TYR A 513 8.37 21.72 -13.30
CA TYR A 513 9.39 22.55 -13.96
C TYR A 513 10.11 21.80 -15.08
N LEU A 514 10.22 20.47 -15.00
CA LEU A 514 10.67 19.64 -16.12
C LEU A 514 9.70 19.70 -17.30
N GLY A 515 8.39 19.65 -17.03
CA GLY A 515 7.36 19.83 -18.04
C GLY A 515 7.41 21.21 -18.68
N LEU A 516 7.54 22.27 -17.88
CA LEU A 516 7.73 23.66 -18.37
C LEU A 516 9.00 23.79 -19.22
N ALA A 517 10.14 23.26 -18.76
CA ALA A 517 11.39 23.30 -19.51
C ALA A 517 11.27 22.59 -20.85
N THR A 518 10.54 21.48 -20.92
CA THR A 518 10.25 20.75 -22.16
C THR A 518 9.41 21.61 -23.11
N CYS A 519 8.36 22.27 -22.63
CA CYS A 519 7.54 23.17 -23.45
C CYS A 519 8.35 24.37 -23.96
N PHE A 520 9.14 25.01 -23.11
CA PHE A 520 10.03 26.12 -23.53
C PHE A 520 11.09 25.67 -24.53
N GLY A 521 11.69 24.49 -24.32
CA GLY A 521 12.66 23.92 -25.26
C GLY A 521 12.08 23.65 -26.64
N ARG A 522 10.85 23.15 -26.73
CA ARG A 522 10.14 22.95 -28.01
C ARG A 522 9.90 24.26 -28.79
N ARG A 523 9.77 25.39 -28.11
CA ARG A 523 9.65 26.73 -28.69
C ARG A 523 11.00 27.42 -28.89
N ASN A 524 12.11 26.75 -28.57
CA ASN A 524 13.46 27.29 -28.57
C ASN A 524 13.67 28.49 -27.62
N ASP A 525 12.84 28.60 -26.57
CA ASP A 525 13.03 29.58 -25.48
C ASP A 525 13.97 29.00 -24.44
N LEU A 526 15.28 28.98 -24.77
CA LEU A 526 16.30 28.39 -23.94
C LEU A 526 16.49 29.13 -22.59
N ALA A 527 16.16 30.42 -22.55
CA ALA A 527 16.25 31.22 -21.32
C ALA A 527 15.14 30.85 -20.31
N ALA A 528 13.91 30.68 -20.80
CA ALA A 528 12.81 30.20 -19.95
C ALA A 528 13.00 28.75 -19.52
N ALA A 529 13.52 27.89 -20.40
CA ALA A 529 13.85 26.51 -20.08
C ALA A 529 14.92 26.44 -18.96
N GLU A 530 15.93 27.30 -19.00
CA GLU A 530 16.98 27.37 -17.96
C GLU A 530 16.39 27.76 -16.60
N ARG A 531 15.57 28.80 -16.54
CA ARG A 531 14.91 29.20 -15.29
C ARG A 531 14.03 28.08 -14.71
N ALA A 532 13.32 27.38 -15.56
CA ALA A 532 12.51 26.23 -15.13
C ALA A 532 13.39 25.11 -14.57
N LEU A 533 14.50 24.77 -15.25
CA LEU A 533 15.43 23.74 -14.75
C LEU A 533 16.16 24.15 -13.47
N ASP A 534 16.44 25.44 -13.26
CA ASP A 534 16.99 25.94 -12.00
C ASP A 534 16.00 25.76 -10.84
N GLU A 535 14.70 26.00 -11.06
CA GLU A 535 13.68 25.70 -10.04
C GLU A 535 13.55 24.18 -9.80
N ALA A 536 13.57 23.36 -10.85
CA ALA A 536 13.58 21.91 -10.70
C ALA A 536 14.78 21.43 -9.85
N ARG A 537 15.97 21.97 -10.13
CA ARG A 537 17.20 21.65 -9.39
C ARG A 537 17.17 22.16 -7.94
N ARG A 538 16.53 23.29 -7.67
CA ARG A 538 16.35 23.81 -6.31
C ARG A 538 15.47 22.87 -5.47
N LEU A 539 14.45 22.27 -6.08
CA LEU A 539 13.56 21.31 -5.40
C LEU A 539 14.20 19.95 -5.22
N GLU A 540 14.89 19.46 -6.25
CA GLU A 540 15.49 18.13 -6.29
C GLU A 540 16.92 18.20 -6.87
N PRO A 541 17.94 18.59 -6.06
CA PRO A 541 19.30 18.84 -6.54
C PRO A 541 19.98 17.64 -7.20
N ASP A 542 19.73 16.45 -6.67
CA ASP A 542 20.37 15.19 -7.08
C ASP A 542 19.51 14.38 -8.08
N ASN A 543 18.42 14.97 -8.59
CA ASN A 543 17.53 14.31 -9.54
C ASN A 543 18.24 14.05 -10.89
N PRO A 544 18.50 12.77 -11.28
CA PRO A 544 19.21 12.47 -12.53
C PRO A 544 18.47 12.98 -13.77
N THR A 545 17.14 13.05 -13.75
CA THR A 545 16.35 13.60 -14.86
C THR A 545 16.53 15.11 -14.99
N VAL A 546 16.59 15.83 -13.87
CA VAL A 546 16.91 17.26 -13.87
C VAL A 546 18.30 17.50 -14.42
N VAL A 547 19.29 16.73 -13.95
CA VAL A 547 20.69 16.83 -14.42
C VAL A 547 20.78 16.49 -15.92
N ALA A 548 20.04 15.48 -16.40
CA ALA A 548 19.98 15.13 -17.81
C ALA A 548 19.39 16.28 -18.66
N ASN A 549 18.28 16.87 -18.22
CA ASN A 549 17.65 17.99 -18.92
C ASN A 549 18.53 19.24 -18.95
N ILE A 550 19.27 19.50 -17.88
CA ILE A 550 20.33 20.53 -17.89
C ILE A 550 21.40 20.21 -18.95
N GLY A 551 21.81 18.95 -19.07
CA GLY A 551 22.72 18.51 -20.12
C GLY A 551 22.17 18.71 -21.52
N ILE A 552 20.90 18.39 -21.74
CA ILE A 552 20.19 18.62 -23.01
C ILE A 552 20.16 20.13 -23.35
N LEU A 553 19.81 20.97 -22.38
CA LEU A 553 19.79 22.43 -22.55
C LEU A 553 21.18 22.97 -22.89
N ARG A 554 22.24 22.52 -22.20
CA ARG A 554 23.64 22.90 -22.51
C ARG A 554 24.00 22.54 -23.95
N SER A 555 23.64 21.32 -24.40
CA SER A 555 23.88 20.90 -25.78
C SER A 555 23.13 21.81 -26.78
N ALA A 556 21.91 22.21 -26.48
CA ALA A 556 21.15 23.17 -27.29
C ALA A 556 21.78 24.57 -27.34
N LYS A 557 22.41 25.00 -26.25
CA LYS A 557 23.18 26.26 -26.17
C LYS A 557 24.59 26.18 -26.81
N GLY A 558 25.00 25.00 -27.30
CA GLY A 558 26.30 24.78 -27.92
C GLY A 558 27.42 24.34 -26.95
N ASP A 559 27.17 24.33 -25.64
CA ASP A 559 28.11 23.82 -24.62
C ASP A 559 28.14 22.29 -24.63
N GLN A 560 28.80 21.70 -25.62
CA GLN A 560 28.91 20.24 -25.72
C GLN A 560 29.74 19.61 -24.58
N PRO A 561 30.87 20.20 -24.12
CA PRO A 561 31.61 19.66 -22.97
C PRO A 561 30.76 19.59 -21.70
N GLY A 562 30.05 20.67 -21.36
CA GLY A 562 29.15 20.72 -20.22
C GLY A 562 27.95 19.78 -20.34
N ALA A 563 27.42 19.59 -21.55
CA ALA A 563 26.37 18.63 -21.84
C ALA A 563 26.82 17.20 -21.58
N ILE A 564 27.98 16.81 -22.11
CA ILE A 564 28.56 15.47 -21.93
C ILE A 564 28.80 15.19 -20.45
N ALA A 565 29.35 16.15 -19.70
CA ALA A 565 29.60 15.99 -18.27
C ALA A 565 28.29 15.75 -17.50
N ALA A 566 27.25 16.57 -17.73
CA ALA A 566 25.96 16.45 -17.07
C ALA A 566 25.26 15.14 -17.42
N LEU A 567 25.20 14.76 -18.70
CA LEU A 567 24.56 13.53 -19.14
C LEU A 567 25.24 12.27 -18.62
N ARG A 568 26.60 12.29 -18.52
CA ARG A 568 27.33 11.19 -17.87
C ARG A 568 27.05 11.10 -16.38
N SER A 569 26.97 12.24 -15.68
CA SER A 569 26.61 12.28 -14.26
C SER A 569 25.20 11.72 -14.05
N ALA A 570 24.22 12.13 -14.87
CA ALA A 570 22.87 11.61 -14.82
C ALA A 570 22.81 10.09 -15.02
N LEU A 571 23.54 9.56 -16.02
CA LEU A 571 23.61 8.13 -16.31
C LEU A 571 24.41 7.32 -15.28
N ALA A 572 25.32 7.93 -14.54
CA ALA A 572 25.99 7.30 -13.42
C ALA A 572 25.05 7.13 -12.22
N ALA A 573 24.16 8.10 -11.99
CA ALA A 573 23.13 8.05 -10.94
C ALA A 573 21.94 7.16 -11.33
N ASP A 574 21.51 7.22 -12.60
CA ASP A 574 20.44 6.37 -13.14
C ASP A 574 20.82 5.82 -14.54
N PRO A 575 21.37 4.60 -14.61
CA PRO A 575 21.71 3.96 -15.86
C PRO A 575 20.52 3.64 -16.78
N ALA A 576 19.27 3.72 -16.30
CA ALA A 576 18.07 3.40 -17.06
C ALA A 576 17.57 4.58 -17.92
N LEU A 577 18.12 5.78 -17.77
CA LEU A 577 17.72 6.98 -18.52
C LEU A 577 18.09 6.88 -20.02
N ASN A 578 17.27 6.16 -20.80
CA ASN A 578 17.52 5.96 -22.24
C ASN A 578 17.54 7.27 -23.02
N GLU A 579 16.71 8.26 -22.65
CA GLU A 579 16.73 9.60 -23.27
C GLU A 579 18.05 10.34 -23.01
N ALA A 580 18.56 10.29 -21.78
CA ALA A 580 19.87 10.86 -21.45
C ALA A 580 20.99 10.18 -22.25
N ARG A 581 20.93 8.84 -22.42
CA ARG A 581 21.90 8.08 -23.22
C ARG A 581 21.83 8.47 -24.70
N PHE A 582 20.64 8.66 -25.26
CA PHE A 582 20.47 9.14 -26.62
C PHE A 582 21.08 10.55 -26.80
N ASN A 583 20.78 11.47 -25.90
CA ASN A 583 21.30 12.83 -25.93
C ASN A 583 22.83 12.89 -25.69
N LEU A 584 23.38 11.95 -24.91
CA LEU A 584 24.82 11.81 -24.76
C LEU A 584 25.48 11.38 -26.09
N ALA A 585 24.88 10.42 -26.80
CA ALA A 585 25.36 10.03 -28.13
C ALA A 585 25.31 11.19 -29.14
N LEU A 586 24.24 11.99 -29.11
CA LEU A 586 24.11 13.23 -29.91
C LEU A 586 25.18 14.27 -29.54
N ALA A 587 25.43 14.50 -28.23
CA ALA A 587 26.44 15.45 -27.79
C ALA A 587 27.86 15.01 -28.21
N TYR A 588 28.17 13.72 -28.13
CA TYR A 588 29.43 13.18 -28.69
C TYR A 588 29.54 13.39 -30.21
N ALA A 589 28.46 13.10 -30.94
CA ALA A 589 28.44 13.31 -32.39
C ALA A 589 28.69 14.80 -32.76
N ARG A 590 28.01 15.72 -32.07
CA ARG A 590 28.19 17.16 -32.28
C ARG A 590 29.57 17.69 -31.89
N SER A 591 30.25 16.97 -30.99
CA SER A 591 31.66 17.27 -30.59
C SER A 591 32.69 16.61 -31.50
N GLY A 592 32.30 15.92 -32.57
CA GLY A 592 33.19 15.17 -33.46
C GLY A 592 33.73 13.85 -32.86
N ARG A 593 33.27 13.46 -31.66
CA ARG A 593 33.68 12.24 -30.94
C ARG A 593 32.88 11.03 -31.46
N ARG A 594 33.14 10.67 -32.77
CA ARG A 594 32.34 9.68 -33.49
C ARG A 594 32.36 8.29 -32.85
N SER A 595 33.54 7.85 -32.36
CA SER A 595 33.69 6.52 -31.74
C SER A 595 32.83 6.37 -30.47
N GLU A 596 32.83 7.39 -29.60
CA GLU A 596 32.03 7.38 -28.40
C GLU A 596 30.51 7.54 -28.69
N ALA A 597 30.17 8.35 -29.69
CA ALA A 597 28.80 8.44 -30.17
C ALA A 597 28.27 7.08 -30.64
N ALA A 598 29.07 6.37 -31.48
CA ALA A 598 28.71 5.05 -31.98
C ALA A 598 28.63 3.99 -30.86
N ALA A 599 29.55 4.02 -29.89
CA ALA A 599 29.54 3.11 -28.75
C ALA A 599 28.29 3.30 -27.89
N THR A 600 27.98 4.57 -27.53
CA THR A 600 26.79 4.93 -26.72
C THR A 600 25.48 4.59 -27.45
N ALA A 601 25.41 4.81 -28.77
CA ALA A 601 24.23 4.45 -29.55
C ALA A 601 24.02 2.92 -29.62
N ARG A 602 25.09 2.12 -29.77
CA ARG A 602 24.99 0.64 -29.74
C ARG A 602 24.52 0.15 -28.36
N GLU A 603 25.07 0.71 -27.30
CA GLU A 603 24.61 0.39 -25.93
C GLU A 603 23.11 0.67 -25.74
N LEU A 604 22.62 1.80 -26.25
CA LEU A 604 21.19 2.13 -26.23
C LEU A 604 20.36 1.12 -27.04
N LEU A 605 20.79 0.77 -28.24
CA LEU A 605 20.10 -0.23 -29.08
C LEU A 605 20.00 -1.60 -28.42
N ALA A 606 21.01 -2.01 -27.65
CA ALA A 606 20.97 -3.26 -26.87
C ALA A 606 19.94 -3.26 -25.74
N ARG A 607 19.56 -2.08 -25.25
CA ARG A 607 18.60 -1.90 -24.15
C ARG A 607 17.17 -1.71 -24.65
N LEU A 608 16.98 -1.20 -25.86
CA LEU A 608 15.65 -0.90 -26.39
C LEU A 608 14.97 -2.18 -26.91
N PRO A 609 13.67 -2.37 -26.61
CA PRO A 609 12.87 -3.43 -27.24
C PRO A 609 12.93 -3.36 -28.77
N VAL A 610 12.83 -4.52 -29.42
CA VAL A 610 12.95 -4.62 -30.89
C VAL A 610 11.93 -3.75 -31.64
N ASN A 611 10.75 -3.59 -31.09
CA ASN A 611 9.65 -2.81 -31.64
C ASN A 611 9.58 -1.35 -31.14
N ALA A 612 10.59 -0.88 -30.40
CA ALA A 612 10.59 0.49 -29.88
C ALA A 612 10.76 1.51 -31.02
N LEU A 613 9.85 2.49 -31.09
CA LEU A 613 9.89 3.58 -32.09
C LEU A 613 11.23 4.35 -32.09
N GLN A 614 11.82 4.52 -30.92
CA GLN A 614 13.09 5.23 -30.73
C GLN A 614 14.27 4.52 -31.44
N ARG A 615 14.20 3.22 -31.70
CA ARG A 615 15.27 2.47 -32.38
C ARG A 615 15.64 3.09 -33.73
N THR A 616 14.65 3.51 -34.52
CA THR A 616 14.88 4.09 -35.86
C THR A 616 15.76 5.36 -35.80
N GLU A 617 15.55 6.20 -34.76
CA GLU A 617 16.34 7.41 -34.57
C GLU A 617 17.78 7.08 -34.14
N VAL A 618 17.95 6.14 -33.22
CA VAL A 618 19.26 5.69 -32.75
C VAL A 618 20.05 5.04 -33.86
N GLU A 619 19.41 4.22 -34.69
CA GLU A 619 20.05 3.60 -35.88
C GLU A 619 20.44 4.65 -36.93
N ARG A 620 19.61 5.69 -37.12
CA ARG A 620 19.96 6.82 -38.00
C ARG A 620 21.20 7.55 -37.51
N LEU A 621 21.26 7.84 -36.20
CA LEU A 621 22.44 8.45 -35.58
C LEU A 621 23.67 7.56 -35.76
N LEU A 622 23.54 6.26 -35.49
CA LEU A 622 24.66 5.31 -35.63
C LEU A 622 25.21 5.29 -37.04
N ARG A 623 24.35 5.26 -38.08
CA ARG A 623 24.78 5.37 -39.51
C ARG A 623 25.47 6.71 -39.82
N ALA A 624 25.04 7.80 -39.19
CA ALA A 624 25.63 9.12 -39.47
C ALA A 624 27.03 9.32 -38.84
N VAL A 625 27.38 8.54 -37.81
CA VAL A 625 28.67 8.66 -37.10
C VAL A 625 29.67 7.55 -37.46
N GLN A 626 29.25 6.53 -38.19
CA GLN A 626 30.13 5.51 -38.82
C GLN A 626 30.77 6.06 -40.06
#